data_9ecf139bd0393e610ce6b7be0f6e4721
#
_entry.id   9ecf139bd0393e610ce6b7be0f6e4721
#
_cell.length_a   1.000
_cell.length_b   1.000
_cell.length_c   1.000
_cell.angle_alpha   90.00
_cell.angle_beta   90.00
_cell.angle_gamma   90.00
#
_symmetry.space_group_name_H-M   'P 1'
#
loop_
_entity.id
_entity.type
_entity.pdbx_description
1 polymer ?
#
loop_
_entity_poly.entity_id
_entity_poly.type
_entity_poly.pdbx_seq_one_letter_code
_entity_poly.pdbx_strand_id
1 'polypeptide(L)'
;SDIQIPTNLNDADSLIQTCEGRKPYNLLHLNALYDLQAHTYVDAIVQKKHASSENGALTNMVDRSEITGDVILIADRGYESYNNMAHIQEKGWKYLIRIKDFQQYNSGILHGFELPNQEEFDIDINLTVTRKQTNKIKELLKDKNHYRKIAHSKTFDYLPKTSRKADPAVMYAIPFRIVRFPVSENAYE
;
A
#
# COMPACT_ATOMS: atom_id res chain seq x y z
N SER A 1 -6.13 -12.76 -4.17
CA SER A 1 -6.22 -14.01 -4.97
C SER A 1 -7.36 -13.93 -5.97
N ASP A 2 -7.14 -14.47 -7.18
CA ASP A 2 -8.17 -14.53 -8.22
C ASP A 2 -8.93 -15.87 -8.15
N ILE A 3 -10.25 -15.80 -8.27
CA ILE A 3 -11.17 -16.96 -8.25
C ILE A 3 -11.90 -16.99 -9.57
N GLN A 4 -11.76 -18.08 -10.32
CA GLN A 4 -12.51 -18.30 -11.54
C GLN A 4 -13.95 -18.71 -11.19
N ILE A 5 -14.91 -18.07 -11.87
CA ILE A 5 -16.34 -18.34 -11.72
C ILE A 5 -16.93 -18.78 -13.07
N PRO A 6 -18.16 -19.34 -13.10
CA PRO A 6 -18.83 -19.71 -14.34
C PRO A 6 -18.89 -18.55 -15.34
N THR A 7 -18.68 -18.87 -16.62
CA THR A 7 -18.60 -17.85 -17.69
C THR A 7 -19.93 -17.14 -17.88
N ASN A 8 -19.90 -15.83 -17.79
CA ASN A 8 -20.97 -14.91 -18.12
C ASN A 8 -20.44 -13.81 -19.05
N LEU A 9 -20.75 -13.90 -20.33
CA LEU A 9 -20.30 -12.97 -21.37
C LEU A 9 -20.87 -11.56 -21.21
N ASN A 10 -21.96 -11.41 -20.46
CA ASN A 10 -22.62 -10.12 -20.23
C ASN A 10 -22.03 -9.37 -19.03
N ASP A 11 -21.15 -10.00 -18.23
CA ASP A 11 -20.50 -9.37 -17.09
C ASP A 11 -19.10 -8.87 -17.47
N ALA A 12 -19.06 -7.72 -18.14
CA ALA A 12 -17.81 -7.13 -18.62
C ALA A 12 -16.79 -6.83 -17.52
N ASP A 13 -17.23 -6.55 -16.28
CA ASP A 13 -16.33 -6.20 -15.17
C ASP A 13 -15.51 -7.38 -14.64
N SER A 14 -16.00 -8.60 -14.86
CA SER A 14 -15.31 -9.83 -14.44
C SER A 14 -14.77 -10.65 -15.61
N LEU A 15 -15.22 -10.36 -16.86
CA LEU A 15 -14.89 -11.14 -18.06
C LEU A 15 -13.44 -10.93 -18.49
N ILE A 16 -12.68 -12.01 -18.57
CA ILE A 16 -11.33 -12.03 -19.12
C ILE A 16 -11.39 -12.52 -20.56
N GLN A 17 -11.05 -11.64 -21.49
CA GLN A 17 -10.84 -11.99 -22.89
C GLN A 17 -9.50 -12.72 -23.02
N THR A 18 -9.50 -13.80 -23.77
CA THR A 18 -8.29 -14.60 -24.00
C THR A 18 -7.84 -14.48 -25.45
N CYS A 19 -6.61 -14.93 -25.73
CA CYS A 19 -6.10 -15.01 -27.09
C CYS A 19 -6.95 -15.99 -27.94
N GLU A 20 -6.81 -15.86 -29.26
CA GLU A 20 -7.47 -16.73 -30.24
C GLU A 20 -7.31 -18.22 -29.91
N GLY A 21 -8.41 -18.95 -29.93
CA GLY A 21 -8.45 -20.38 -29.60
C GLY A 21 -8.72 -20.75 -28.15
N ARG A 22 -8.81 -19.80 -27.25
CA ARG A 22 -9.16 -20.04 -25.82
C ARG A 22 -10.52 -19.43 -25.48
N LYS A 23 -11.33 -20.15 -24.70
CA LYS A 23 -12.64 -19.66 -24.26
C LYS A 23 -12.44 -18.55 -23.22
N PRO A 24 -13.24 -17.47 -23.27
CA PRO A 24 -13.25 -16.47 -22.21
C PRO A 24 -13.76 -17.05 -20.90
N TYR A 25 -13.38 -16.42 -19.79
CA TYR A 25 -13.82 -16.82 -18.45
C TYR A 25 -13.98 -15.60 -17.55
N ASN A 26 -14.65 -15.74 -16.43
CA ASN A 26 -14.85 -14.65 -15.47
C ASN A 26 -14.00 -14.86 -14.22
N LEU A 27 -13.45 -13.78 -13.69
CA LEU A 27 -12.66 -13.74 -12.46
C LEU A 27 -13.25 -12.78 -11.44
N LEU A 28 -13.28 -13.24 -10.20
CA LEU A 28 -13.40 -12.39 -9.01
C LEU A 28 -12.06 -12.30 -8.32
N HIS A 29 -11.79 -11.15 -7.73
CA HIS A 29 -10.61 -10.90 -6.90
C HIS A 29 -10.99 -10.91 -5.43
N LEU A 30 -10.40 -11.81 -4.66
CA LEU A 30 -10.62 -11.96 -3.22
C LEU A 30 -9.45 -11.34 -2.45
N ASN A 31 -9.75 -10.40 -1.58
CA ASN A 31 -8.88 -9.92 -0.52
C ASN A 31 -9.47 -10.34 0.83
N ALA A 32 -8.65 -10.83 1.75
CA ALA A 32 -9.11 -11.28 3.05
C ALA A 32 -8.10 -10.95 4.13
N LEU A 33 -8.60 -10.65 5.32
CA LEU A 33 -7.83 -10.60 6.56
C LEU A 33 -7.94 -11.96 7.27
N TYR A 34 -6.80 -12.51 7.63
CA TYR A 34 -6.70 -13.79 8.30
C TYR A 34 -5.99 -13.62 9.64
N ASP A 35 -6.61 -14.06 10.72
CA ASP A 35 -6.01 -14.09 12.04
C ASP A 35 -5.10 -15.32 12.15
N LEU A 36 -3.79 -15.07 12.26
CA LEU A 36 -2.78 -16.12 12.36
C LEU A 36 -2.81 -16.86 13.69
N GLN A 37 -3.33 -16.26 14.76
CA GLN A 37 -3.42 -16.86 16.08
C GLN A 37 -4.68 -17.70 16.23
N ALA A 38 -5.82 -17.15 15.81
CA ALA A 38 -7.10 -17.83 15.86
C ALA A 38 -7.34 -18.82 14.70
N HIS A 39 -6.48 -18.79 13.66
CA HIS A 39 -6.61 -19.58 12.43
C HIS A 39 -7.96 -19.39 11.73
N THR A 40 -8.45 -18.16 11.66
CA THR A 40 -9.75 -17.84 11.05
C THR A 40 -9.70 -16.59 10.18
N TYR A 41 -10.60 -16.53 9.20
CA TYR A 41 -10.83 -15.30 8.45
C TYR A 41 -11.70 -14.35 9.26
N VAL A 42 -11.21 -13.13 9.45
CA VAL A 42 -11.92 -12.07 10.20
C VAL A 42 -12.67 -11.11 9.30
N ASP A 43 -12.21 -10.96 8.05
CA ASP A 43 -12.89 -10.14 7.06
C ASP A 43 -12.49 -10.55 5.64
N ALA A 44 -13.37 -10.26 4.66
CA ALA A 44 -13.09 -10.49 3.25
C ALA A 44 -13.84 -9.51 2.34
N ILE A 45 -13.20 -9.12 1.25
CA ILE A 45 -13.81 -8.32 0.18
C ILE A 45 -13.64 -9.05 -1.15
N VAL A 46 -14.76 -9.31 -1.82
CA VAL A 46 -14.80 -9.90 -3.16
C VAL A 46 -15.11 -8.79 -4.15
N GLN A 47 -14.28 -8.64 -5.17
CA GLN A 47 -14.41 -7.61 -6.19
C GLN A 47 -14.40 -8.27 -7.59
N LYS A 48 -15.08 -7.66 -8.55
CA LYS A 48 -14.94 -8.04 -9.96
C LYS A 48 -13.55 -7.68 -10.46
N LYS A 49 -12.94 -8.51 -11.29
CA LYS A 49 -11.51 -8.41 -11.64
C LYS A 49 -11.11 -7.03 -12.18
N HIS A 50 -11.88 -6.45 -13.09
CA HIS A 50 -11.54 -5.14 -13.68
C HIS A 50 -11.86 -3.95 -12.77
N ALA A 51 -12.69 -4.14 -11.76
CA ALA A 51 -13.00 -3.13 -10.74
C ALA A 51 -12.24 -3.37 -9.43
N SER A 52 -11.29 -4.30 -9.41
CA SER A 52 -10.57 -4.66 -8.19
C SER A 52 -9.51 -3.62 -7.82
N SER A 53 -9.39 -3.39 -6.53
CA SER A 53 -8.35 -2.56 -5.92
C SER A 53 -7.89 -3.20 -4.63
N GLU A 54 -6.71 -3.82 -4.64
CA GLU A 54 -6.13 -4.46 -3.45
C GLU A 54 -5.92 -3.45 -2.32
N ASN A 55 -5.36 -2.28 -2.65
CA ASN A 55 -5.16 -1.22 -1.66
C ASN A 55 -6.49 -0.70 -1.10
N GLY A 56 -7.50 -0.48 -1.96
CA GLY A 56 -8.83 -0.06 -1.51
C GLY A 56 -9.54 -1.13 -0.68
N ALA A 57 -9.35 -2.40 -0.99
CA ALA A 57 -9.89 -3.49 -0.18
C ALA A 57 -9.22 -3.52 1.21
N LEU A 58 -7.89 -3.38 1.28
CA LEU A 58 -7.19 -3.34 2.55
C LEU A 58 -7.64 -2.17 3.43
N THR A 59 -7.67 -0.94 2.90
CA THR A 59 -8.10 0.23 3.68
C THR A 59 -9.52 0.06 4.19
N ASN A 60 -10.46 -0.44 3.36
CA ASN A 60 -11.83 -0.70 3.77
C ASN A 60 -11.92 -1.75 4.90
N MET A 61 -11.15 -2.84 4.84
CA MET A 61 -11.14 -3.86 5.89
C MET A 61 -10.53 -3.32 7.18
N VAL A 62 -9.45 -2.52 7.10
CA VAL A 62 -8.83 -1.87 8.26
C VAL A 62 -9.81 -0.91 8.93
N ASP A 63 -10.43 0.00 8.15
CA ASP A 63 -11.29 1.06 8.69
C ASP A 63 -12.53 0.49 9.39
N ARG A 64 -13.18 -0.52 8.79
CA ARG A 64 -14.40 -1.14 9.33
C ARG A 64 -14.15 -2.23 10.37
N SER A 65 -12.90 -2.62 10.58
CA SER A 65 -12.56 -3.66 11.56
C SER A 65 -12.96 -3.25 12.97
N GLU A 66 -13.55 -4.16 13.71
CA GLU A 66 -13.89 -4.01 15.14
C GLU A 66 -12.86 -4.68 16.07
N ILE A 67 -11.75 -5.17 15.52
CA ILE A 67 -10.68 -5.79 16.31
C ILE A 67 -10.05 -4.75 17.23
N THR A 68 -9.99 -5.05 18.51
CA THR A 68 -9.40 -4.23 19.56
C THR A 68 -8.13 -4.86 20.11
N GLY A 69 -7.28 -4.04 20.75
CA GLY A 69 -6.01 -4.48 21.32
C GLY A 69 -4.82 -4.25 20.38
N ASP A 70 -3.70 -4.87 20.70
CA ASP A 70 -2.47 -4.77 19.93
C ASP A 70 -2.55 -5.64 18.67
N VAL A 71 -2.61 -4.99 17.50
CA VAL A 71 -2.67 -5.65 16.19
C VAL A 71 -1.41 -5.35 15.40
N ILE A 72 -0.84 -6.37 14.76
CA ILE A 72 0.19 -6.24 13.74
C ILE A 72 -0.39 -6.78 12.44
N LEU A 73 -0.62 -5.89 11.47
CA LEU A 73 -1.05 -6.28 10.13
C LEU A 73 0.17 -6.68 9.31
N ILE A 74 0.16 -7.91 8.78
CA ILE A 74 1.21 -8.42 7.91
C ILE A 74 0.69 -8.45 6.48
N ALA A 75 1.42 -7.83 5.55
CA ALA A 75 1.00 -7.74 4.15
C ALA A 75 2.17 -7.90 3.17
N ASP A 76 1.88 -8.43 1.98
CA ASP A 76 2.83 -8.58 0.90
C ASP A 76 3.07 -7.24 0.17
N ARG A 77 4.09 -7.21 -0.68
CA ARG A 77 4.52 -6.04 -1.48
C ARG A 77 3.44 -5.44 -2.38
N GLY A 78 2.38 -6.16 -2.69
CA GLY A 78 1.21 -5.63 -3.40
C GLY A 78 0.50 -4.51 -2.64
N TYR A 79 0.63 -4.50 -1.33
CA TYR A 79 0.02 -3.52 -0.42
C TYR A 79 0.95 -2.36 -0.03
N GLU A 80 2.12 -2.27 -0.65
CA GLU A 80 3.11 -1.22 -0.46
C GLU A 80 2.56 0.15 -0.87
N SER A 81 2.03 0.91 0.09
CA SER A 81 1.40 2.20 -0.15
C SER A 81 1.40 3.09 1.09
N TYR A 82 1.77 4.36 0.95
CA TYR A 82 1.65 5.33 2.05
C TYR A 82 0.20 5.48 2.53
N ASN A 83 -0.80 5.33 1.65
CA ASN A 83 -2.21 5.37 2.04
C ASN A 83 -2.56 4.20 2.98
N ASN A 84 -2.14 2.99 2.65
CA ASN A 84 -2.34 1.84 3.52
C ASN A 84 -1.68 2.03 4.89
N MET A 85 -0.42 2.49 4.90
CA MET A 85 0.30 2.78 6.15
C MET A 85 -0.46 3.79 7.01
N ALA A 86 -0.99 4.85 6.39
CA ALA A 86 -1.75 5.88 7.09
C ALA A 86 -3.06 5.33 7.70
N HIS A 87 -3.85 4.54 6.96
CA HIS A 87 -5.07 3.91 7.49
C HIS A 87 -4.78 2.97 8.66
N ILE A 88 -3.71 2.16 8.55
CA ILE A 88 -3.31 1.26 9.64
C ILE A 88 -2.86 2.07 10.87
N GLN A 89 -2.10 3.16 10.67
CA GLN A 89 -1.65 4.06 11.73
C GLN A 89 -2.82 4.75 12.43
N GLU A 90 -3.79 5.30 11.67
CA GLU A 90 -4.97 5.96 12.23
C GLU A 90 -5.89 4.98 12.99
N LYS A 91 -5.87 3.69 12.59
CA LYS A 91 -6.53 2.62 13.34
C LYS A 91 -5.85 2.29 14.67
N GLY A 92 -4.63 2.80 14.90
CA GLY A 92 -3.80 2.47 16.04
C GLY A 92 -3.11 1.10 15.93
N TRP A 93 -3.12 0.50 14.75
CA TRP A 93 -2.46 -0.77 14.50
C TRP A 93 -1.01 -0.57 14.09
N LYS A 94 -0.21 -1.62 14.27
CA LYS A 94 1.14 -1.75 13.72
C LYS A 94 1.10 -2.52 12.41
N TYR A 95 2.15 -2.41 11.60
CA TYR A 95 2.24 -3.17 10.35
C TYR A 95 3.63 -3.72 10.08
N LEU A 96 3.66 -4.82 9.37
CA LEU A 96 4.82 -5.39 8.72
C LEU A 96 4.49 -5.61 7.25
N ILE A 97 4.97 -4.74 6.39
CA ILE A 97 4.69 -4.80 4.95
C ILE A 97 5.99 -5.14 4.24
N ARG A 98 5.97 -6.23 3.50
CA ARG A 98 7.06 -6.56 2.59
C ARG A 98 7.12 -5.52 1.49
N ILE A 99 8.32 -5.03 1.17
CA ILE A 99 8.52 -3.98 0.16
C ILE A 99 9.48 -4.44 -0.93
N LYS A 100 9.48 -3.72 -2.06
CA LYS A 100 10.41 -3.98 -3.15
C LYS A 100 11.83 -3.58 -2.74
N ASP A 101 12.80 -4.42 -3.07
CA ASP A 101 14.20 -4.07 -2.89
C ASP A 101 14.55 -2.82 -3.71
N PHE A 102 14.97 -1.77 -3.02
CA PHE A 102 15.32 -0.48 -3.63
C PHE A 102 16.54 -0.55 -4.56
N GLN A 103 17.40 -1.55 -4.42
CA GLN A 103 18.56 -1.76 -5.28
C GLN A 103 18.18 -2.42 -6.61
N GLN A 104 17.13 -3.25 -6.61
CA GLN A 104 16.69 -3.98 -7.81
C GLN A 104 15.60 -3.21 -8.60
N TYR A 105 14.83 -2.35 -7.94
CA TYR A 105 13.65 -1.71 -8.54
C TYR A 105 13.69 -0.20 -8.43
N ASN A 106 13.56 0.50 -9.56
CA ASN A 106 13.39 1.96 -9.61
C ASN A 106 11.95 2.40 -9.30
N SER A 107 11.23 1.65 -8.46
CA SER A 107 9.83 1.91 -8.10
C SER A 107 9.54 1.43 -6.68
N GLY A 108 8.39 1.84 -6.14
CA GLY A 108 8.00 1.49 -4.77
C GLY A 108 8.13 2.68 -3.82
N ILE A 109 7.74 2.47 -2.57
CA ILE A 109 7.75 3.55 -1.56
C ILE A 109 9.16 3.98 -1.17
N LEU A 110 10.15 3.08 -1.28
CA LEU A 110 11.54 3.37 -0.94
C LEU A 110 12.31 4.06 -2.08
N HIS A 111 11.74 4.15 -3.28
CA HIS A 111 12.43 4.81 -4.38
C HIS A 111 12.82 6.25 -4.05
N GLY A 112 14.12 6.55 -4.16
CA GLY A 112 14.71 7.86 -3.89
C GLY A 112 14.96 8.16 -2.39
N PHE A 113 14.88 7.19 -1.49
CA PHE A 113 15.49 7.29 -0.17
C PHE A 113 17.00 7.08 -0.27
N GLU A 114 17.75 7.84 0.51
CA GLU A 114 19.18 7.62 0.71
C GLU A 114 19.35 6.59 1.83
N LEU A 115 19.31 5.30 1.43
CA LEU A 115 19.42 4.18 2.34
C LEU A 115 20.85 3.66 2.42
N PRO A 116 21.26 3.02 3.54
CA PRO A 116 22.57 2.41 3.64
C PRO A 116 22.83 1.39 2.53
N ASN A 117 24.01 1.46 1.92
CA ASN A 117 24.45 0.46 0.94
C ASN A 117 25.09 -0.75 1.64
N GLN A 118 24.31 -1.39 2.52
CA GLN A 118 24.69 -2.55 3.32
C GLN A 118 23.72 -3.68 3.06
N GLU A 119 24.18 -4.91 3.23
CA GLU A 119 23.33 -6.09 3.08
C GLU A 119 22.27 -6.15 4.18
N GLU A 120 22.65 -5.72 5.38
CA GLU A 120 21.75 -5.66 6.53
C GLU A 120 21.73 -4.25 7.09
N PHE A 121 20.56 -3.76 7.39
CA PHE A 121 20.37 -2.52 8.14
C PHE A 121 19.00 -2.46 8.79
N ASP A 122 18.90 -1.58 9.77
CA ASP A 122 17.72 -1.34 10.56
C ASP A 122 17.68 0.16 10.90
N ILE A 123 16.73 0.89 10.33
CA ILE A 123 16.65 2.34 10.46
C ILE A 123 15.23 2.83 10.67
N ASP A 124 15.09 3.87 11.49
CA ASP A 124 13.83 4.59 11.65
C ASP A 124 13.74 5.75 10.67
N ILE A 125 12.59 5.87 10.01
CA ILE A 125 12.25 6.94 9.07
C ILE A 125 11.09 7.75 9.65
N ASN A 126 11.30 9.05 9.81
CA ASN A 126 10.25 10.02 10.18
C ASN A 126 9.80 10.78 8.94
N LEU A 127 9.01 10.11 8.08
CA LEU A 127 8.55 10.68 6.83
C LEU A 127 7.37 11.62 7.06
N THR A 128 7.40 12.78 6.43
CA THR A 128 6.27 13.70 6.30
C THR A 128 5.87 13.84 4.85
N VAL A 129 4.60 13.60 4.54
CA VAL A 129 4.08 13.69 3.19
C VAL A 129 3.18 14.91 3.02
N THR A 130 3.13 15.47 1.80
CA THR A 130 2.31 16.64 1.47
C THR A 130 1.93 16.65 -0.01
N ARG A 131 0.83 17.33 -0.35
CA ARG A 131 0.47 17.63 -1.75
C ARG A 131 0.87 19.05 -2.17
N LYS A 132 1.30 19.90 -1.24
CA LYS A 132 1.62 21.32 -1.49
C LYS A 132 2.97 21.50 -2.18
N GLN A 133 3.10 22.62 -2.91
CA GLN A 133 4.28 22.99 -3.67
C GLN A 133 4.65 24.47 -3.52
N THR A 134 4.45 25.05 -2.34
CA THR A 134 4.95 26.41 -2.06
C THR A 134 6.47 26.43 -2.07
N ASN A 135 7.10 27.59 -2.24
CA ASN A 135 8.56 27.69 -2.25
C ASN A 135 9.18 27.14 -0.96
N LYS A 136 8.56 27.41 0.20
CA LYS A 136 8.99 26.86 1.49
C LYS A 136 8.93 25.31 1.49
N ILE A 137 7.86 24.73 0.95
CA ILE A 137 7.72 23.27 0.86
C ILE A 137 8.73 22.66 -0.13
N LYS A 138 9.01 23.33 -1.25
CA LYS A 138 10.03 22.85 -2.20
C LYS A 138 11.41 22.73 -1.58
N GLU A 139 11.78 23.65 -0.66
CA GLU A 139 13.03 23.53 0.08
C GLU A 139 13.04 22.29 0.99
N LEU A 140 11.93 22.04 1.73
CA LEU A 140 11.83 20.83 2.56
C LEU A 140 11.88 19.54 1.71
N LEU A 141 11.28 19.52 0.53
CA LEU A 141 11.27 18.37 -0.37
C LEU A 141 12.66 18.01 -0.97
N LYS A 142 13.69 18.84 -0.75
CA LYS A 142 15.07 18.48 -1.10
C LYS A 142 15.58 17.36 -0.19
N ASP A 143 15.15 17.33 1.06
CA ASP A 143 15.40 16.24 1.98
C ASP A 143 14.38 15.10 1.74
N LYS A 144 14.74 14.18 0.88
CA LYS A 144 13.88 13.10 0.43
C LYS A 144 13.65 12.00 1.49
N ASN A 145 14.48 11.95 2.51
CA ASN A 145 14.33 10.98 3.59
C ASN A 145 13.27 11.41 4.60
N HIS A 146 13.04 12.72 4.75
CA HIS A 146 12.07 13.24 5.69
C HIS A 146 10.82 13.84 5.04
N TYR A 147 10.89 14.27 3.76
CA TYR A 147 9.77 14.94 3.12
C TYR A 147 9.49 14.40 1.73
N ARG A 148 8.22 14.08 1.46
CA ARG A 148 7.79 13.59 0.15
C ARG A 148 6.51 14.25 -0.32
N LYS A 149 6.45 14.46 -1.63
CA LYS A 149 5.24 14.92 -2.29
C LYS A 149 4.39 13.74 -2.74
N ILE A 150 3.12 13.74 -2.37
CA ILE A 150 2.12 12.84 -2.93
C ILE A 150 1.55 13.48 -4.21
N ALA A 151 1.68 12.80 -5.35
CA ALA A 151 1.08 13.24 -6.60
C ALA A 151 -0.45 13.30 -6.51
N HIS A 152 -1.08 14.24 -7.23
CA HIS A 152 -2.55 14.35 -7.22
C HIS A 152 -3.26 13.11 -7.77
N SER A 153 -2.61 12.37 -8.66
CA SER A 153 -3.11 11.10 -9.20
C SER A 153 -3.04 9.93 -8.23
N LYS A 154 -2.25 10.04 -7.16
CA LYS A 154 -2.13 8.98 -6.16
C LYS A 154 -3.18 9.14 -5.07
N THR A 155 -3.78 8.03 -4.67
CA THR A 155 -4.69 7.99 -3.51
C THR A 155 -3.90 8.26 -2.24
N PHE A 156 -4.42 9.17 -1.43
CA PHE A 156 -3.99 9.42 -0.07
C PHE A 156 -5.12 10.18 0.65
N ASP A 157 -5.82 9.52 1.53
CA ASP A 157 -7.12 9.97 2.03
C ASP A 157 -7.01 11.03 3.14
N TYR A 158 -5.87 11.12 3.80
CA TYR A 158 -5.59 12.08 4.88
C TYR A 158 -5.00 13.42 4.38
N LEU A 159 -4.90 13.62 3.07
CA LEU A 159 -4.50 14.91 2.48
C LEU A 159 -5.50 15.33 1.39
N PRO A 160 -6.06 16.55 1.44
CA PRO A 160 -7.01 17.02 0.46
C PRO A 160 -6.38 17.03 -0.95
N LYS A 161 -7.14 16.56 -1.95
CA LYS A 161 -6.70 16.55 -3.35
C LYS A 161 -6.51 17.96 -3.92
N THR A 162 -7.31 18.91 -3.45
CA THR A 162 -7.24 20.32 -3.86
C THR A 162 -6.74 21.16 -2.70
N SER A 163 -5.57 21.79 -2.82
CA SER A 163 -5.13 22.77 -1.83
C SER A 163 -5.74 24.13 -2.16
N ARG A 164 -6.73 24.60 -1.39
CA ARG A 164 -7.14 26.00 -1.40
C ARG A 164 -6.04 26.83 -0.74
N LYS A 165 -5.92 28.11 -1.13
CA LYS A 165 -4.94 29.03 -0.51
C LYS A 165 -5.13 29.15 1.02
N ALA A 166 -6.38 29.04 1.49
CA ALA A 166 -6.76 29.13 2.90
C ALA A 166 -6.53 27.84 3.70
N ASP A 167 -6.25 26.71 3.04
CA ASP A 167 -5.98 25.48 3.78
C ASP A 167 -4.69 25.63 4.56
N PRO A 168 -4.65 25.32 5.86
CA PRO A 168 -3.41 25.24 6.62
C PRO A 168 -2.44 24.30 5.91
N ALA A 169 -1.17 24.46 6.17
CA ALA A 169 -0.16 23.58 5.59
C ALA A 169 -0.51 22.14 5.96
N VAL A 170 -1.10 21.41 5.05
CA VAL A 170 -1.53 20.06 5.31
C VAL A 170 -0.35 19.15 5.00
N MET A 171 0.23 18.65 6.06
CA MET A 171 1.27 17.65 6.07
C MET A 171 0.79 16.48 6.91
N TYR A 172 1.21 15.27 6.56
CA TYR A 172 0.88 14.07 7.29
C TYR A 172 2.15 13.30 7.61
N ALA A 173 2.34 12.93 8.88
CA ALA A 173 3.51 12.20 9.34
C ALA A 173 3.27 10.68 9.25
N ILE A 174 4.21 9.97 8.64
CA ILE A 174 4.22 8.52 8.54
C ILE A 174 5.56 8.01 9.08
N PRO A 175 5.70 7.85 10.40
CA PRO A 175 6.87 7.20 10.97
C PRO A 175 6.84 5.70 10.65
N PHE A 176 7.96 5.15 10.21
CA PHE A 176 8.11 3.71 9.99
C PHE A 176 9.58 3.30 10.13
N ARG A 177 9.78 2.01 10.34
CA ARG A 177 11.10 1.39 10.44
C ARG A 177 11.34 0.55 9.20
N ILE A 178 12.53 0.65 8.65
CA ILE A 178 12.97 -0.19 7.54
C ILE A 178 13.99 -1.18 8.08
N VAL A 179 13.70 -2.46 7.88
CA VAL A 179 14.63 -3.54 8.21
C VAL A 179 14.96 -4.27 6.92
N ARG A 180 16.25 -4.45 6.64
CA ARG A 180 16.75 -5.27 5.54
C ARG A 180 17.62 -6.38 6.10
N PHE A 181 17.36 -7.61 5.68
CA PHE A 181 18.15 -8.77 6.08
C PHE A 181 18.13 -9.83 4.98
N PRO A 182 19.19 -10.66 4.86
CA PRO A 182 19.23 -11.75 3.89
C PRO A 182 18.24 -12.86 4.29
N VAL A 183 17.48 -13.33 3.32
CA VAL A 183 16.56 -14.47 3.50
C VAL A 183 17.17 -15.76 2.96
N SER A 184 18.04 -15.65 1.94
CA SER A 184 18.82 -16.71 1.37
C SER A 184 20.07 -16.10 0.72
N GLU A 185 21.01 -16.95 0.22
CA GLU A 185 22.28 -16.48 -0.36
C GLU A 185 22.16 -15.38 -1.43
N ASN A 186 20.98 -15.23 -2.06
CA ASN A 186 20.76 -14.23 -3.11
C ASN A 186 19.40 -13.50 -2.98
N ALA A 187 18.75 -13.54 -1.84
CA ALA A 187 17.48 -12.86 -1.61
C ALA A 187 17.48 -12.09 -0.28
N TYR A 188 16.96 -10.87 -0.31
CA TYR A 188 16.82 -9.97 0.85
C TYR A 188 15.36 -9.59 1.05
N GLU A 189 15.01 -9.39 2.29
CA GLU A 189 13.72 -8.84 2.72
C GLU A 189 13.90 -7.63 3.65
#